data_60dd6dd1ef6fe965edd1c5abe8bcd3d5
#
_entry.id   60dd6dd1ef6fe965edd1c5abe8bcd3d5
#
_cell.length_a   1.000
_cell.length_b   1.000
_cell.length_c   1.000
_cell.angle_alpha   90.00
_cell.angle_beta   90.00
_cell.angle_gamma   90.00
#
_symmetry.space_group_name_H-M   'P 1'
#
loop_
_entity.id
_entity.type
_entity.pdbx_description
1 polymer ?
#
loop_
_entity_poly.entity_id
_entity_poly.type
_entity_poly.pdbx_seq_one_letter_code
_entity_poly.pdbx_strand_id
1 'polypeptide(L)'
;FLPLLQWSGTYVGSLPWLILSIGESGLFALIALFPYRRDLSSALLFSSAFALVELVRLKFPFSGFGWGRIGFTQLAPLSSLYPVFGITGLTFVTIFLATSALTKKRVAALVAITLFFLIVVTNTFYNGRTPAQSISIAAVQGGVDRLGLDFNSRAFSVLDRHISETKRLMNKVDLVVWPENSSDIDPIRNSTAHQEIEGLIKE
;
A
#
# COMPACT_ATOMS: atom_id res chain seq x y z
N PHE A 1 9.27 4.65 -11.94
CA PHE A 1 7.80 4.73 -11.96
C PHE A 1 7.17 4.18 -13.24
N LEU A 2 7.77 4.31 -14.41
CA LEU A 2 7.18 3.82 -15.66
C LEU A 2 6.69 2.35 -15.58
N PRO A 3 7.52 1.36 -15.19
CA PRO A 3 7.06 -0.02 -15.08
C PRO A 3 6.05 -0.21 -13.94
N LEU A 4 6.26 0.49 -12.82
CA LEU A 4 5.40 0.38 -11.63
C LEU A 4 3.96 0.83 -11.90
N LEU A 5 3.79 1.85 -12.74
CA LEU A 5 2.50 2.47 -13.05
C LEU A 5 1.93 2.05 -14.40
N GLN A 6 2.53 1.06 -15.08
CA GLN A 6 2.10 0.62 -16.41
C GLN A 6 0.63 0.18 -16.44
N TRP A 7 0.13 -0.38 -15.33
CA TRP A 7 -1.27 -0.75 -15.19
C TRP A 7 -2.22 0.44 -15.43
N SER A 8 -1.86 1.66 -15.00
CA SER A 8 -2.70 2.84 -15.23
C SER A 8 -2.83 3.16 -16.72
N GLY A 9 -1.78 2.92 -17.52
CA GLY A 9 -1.84 3.07 -18.98
C GLY A 9 -2.85 2.16 -19.65
N THR A 10 -3.08 0.97 -19.10
CA THR A 10 -4.10 0.03 -19.59
C THR A 10 -5.52 0.55 -19.37
N TYR A 11 -5.75 1.28 -18.26
CA TYR A 11 -7.08 1.76 -17.89
C TYR A 11 -7.40 3.16 -18.43
N VAL A 12 -6.44 4.08 -18.41
CA VAL A 12 -6.68 5.51 -18.74
C VAL A 12 -5.89 6.01 -19.95
N GLY A 13 -5.10 5.15 -20.58
CA GLY A 13 -4.29 5.47 -21.75
C GLY A 13 -2.86 5.89 -21.44
N SER A 14 -2.04 5.92 -22.50
CA SER A 14 -0.59 6.11 -22.39
C SER A 14 -0.19 7.52 -21.91
N LEU A 15 -0.91 8.56 -22.33
CA LEU A 15 -0.57 9.94 -21.99
C LEU A 15 -0.74 10.24 -20.48
N PRO A 16 -1.87 9.94 -19.83
CA PRO A 16 -2.01 10.08 -18.37
C PRO A 16 -0.97 9.25 -17.59
N TRP A 17 -0.69 8.02 -18.04
CA TRP A 17 0.35 7.19 -17.44
C TRP A 17 1.73 7.82 -17.49
N LEU A 18 2.14 8.41 -18.65
CA LEU A 18 3.43 9.08 -18.78
C LEU A 18 3.51 10.33 -17.88
N ILE A 19 2.46 11.16 -17.87
CA ILE A 19 2.41 12.36 -17.04
C ILE A 19 2.54 12.01 -15.56
N LEU A 20 1.77 11.03 -15.11
CA LEU A 20 1.84 10.53 -13.72
C LEU A 20 3.24 10.01 -13.39
N SER A 21 3.80 9.15 -14.24
CA SER A 21 5.13 8.55 -14.01
C SER A 21 6.24 9.58 -13.97
N ILE A 22 6.20 10.60 -14.84
CA ILE A 22 7.18 11.70 -14.87
C ILE A 22 7.01 12.58 -13.62
N GLY A 23 5.79 12.93 -13.24
CA GLY A 23 5.51 13.75 -12.06
C GLY A 23 6.02 13.08 -10.78
N GLU A 24 5.71 11.79 -10.61
CA GLU A 24 6.17 10.98 -9.48
C GLU A 24 7.70 10.86 -9.44
N SER A 25 8.34 10.63 -10.58
CA SER A 25 9.80 10.55 -10.68
C SER A 25 10.45 11.92 -10.40
N GLY A 26 9.83 13.00 -10.85
CA GLY A 26 10.33 14.37 -10.68
C GLY A 26 10.45 14.77 -9.21
N LEU A 27 9.48 14.35 -8.37
CA LEU A 27 9.54 14.60 -6.92
C LEU A 27 10.77 13.91 -6.30
N PHE A 28 11.06 12.67 -6.68
CA PHE A 28 12.26 11.97 -6.20
C PHE A 28 13.55 12.53 -6.76
N ALA A 29 13.54 13.08 -7.99
CA ALA A 29 14.71 13.72 -8.58
C ALA A 29 15.20 14.92 -7.77
N LEU A 30 14.32 15.58 -6.99
CA LEU A 30 14.72 16.66 -6.08
C LEU A 30 15.70 16.20 -5.01
N ILE A 31 15.69 14.93 -4.64
CA ILE A 31 16.63 14.39 -3.66
C ILE A 31 18.07 14.43 -4.21
N ALA A 32 18.25 14.33 -5.53
CA ALA A 32 19.57 14.41 -6.16
C ALA A 32 20.25 15.80 -6.01
N LEU A 33 19.50 16.83 -5.60
CA LEU A 33 20.05 18.15 -5.28
C LEU A 33 20.88 18.14 -3.98
N PHE A 34 20.70 17.13 -3.13
CA PHE A 34 21.48 17.00 -1.91
C PHE A 34 22.79 16.26 -2.20
N PRO A 35 23.96 16.86 -1.91
CA PRO A 35 25.23 16.20 -2.13
C PRO A 35 25.39 15.01 -1.17
N TYR A 36 25.53 13.81 -1.72
CA TYR A 36 25.79 12.64 -0.92
C TYR A 36 27.30 12.45 -0.65
N ARG A 37 27.67 12.61 0.60
CA ARG A 37 29.01 12.26 1.11
C ARG A 37 28.91 10.89 1.78
N ARG A 38 29.88 10.02 1.63
CA ARG A 38 29.85 8.66 2.21
C ARG A 38 30.05 8.69 3.74
N ASP A 39 29.23 9.43 4.44
CA ASP A 39 29.19 9.59 5.88
C ASP A 39 27.77 9.39 6.44
N LEU A 40 27.69 9.24 7.78
CA LEU A 40 26.43 8.95 8.45
C LEU A 40 25.42 10.11 8.32
N SER A 41 25.90 11.35 8.35
CA SER A 41 25.03 12.53 8.23
C SER A 41 24.35 12.58 6.87
N SER A 42 25.10 12.28 5.78
CA SER A 42 24.52 12.19 4.44
C SER A 42 23.55 11.03 4.31
N ALA A 43 23.84 9.89 4.93
CA ALA A 43 22.91 8.75 4.94
C ALA A 43 21.60 9.11 5.65
N LEU A 44 21.65 9.78 6.80
CA LEU A 44 20.50 10.26 7.56
C LEU A 44 19.70 11.29 6.74
N LEU A 45 20.38 12.29 6.17
CA LEU A 45 19.74 13.35 5.40
C LEU A 45 19.02 12.78 4.16
N PHE A 46 19.69 11.91 3.41
CA PHE A 46 19.13 11.29 2.21
C PHE A 46 17.91 10.43 2.54
N SER A 47 17.98 9.62 3.60
CA SER A 47 16.87 8.78 4.03
C SER A 47 15.68 9.58 4.54
N SER A 48 15.95 10.69 5.26
CA SER A 48 14.92 11.63 5.70
C SER A 48 14.26 12.34 4.52
N ALA A 49 15.04 12.81 3.56
CA ALA A 49 14.53 13.45 2.35
C ALA A 49 13.66 12.47 1.53
N PHE A 50 14.09 11.22 1.40
CA PHE A 50 13.33 10.19 0.72
C PHE A 50 11.98 9.91 1.40
N ALA A 51 11.98 9.71 2.71
CA ALA A 51 10.76 9.51 3.49
C ALA A 51 9.83 10.73 3.44
N LEU A 52 10.40 11.96 3.45
CA LEU A 52 9.65 13.20 3.31
C LEU A 52 8.98 13.31 1.93
N VAL A 53 9.70 12.99 0.85
CA VAL A 53 9.11 12.97 -0.50
C VAL A 53 7.94 12.00 -0.57
N GLU A 54 8.06 10.79 0.02
CA GLU A 54 6.93 9.87 0.11
C GLU A 54 5.74 10.43 0.89
N LEU A 55 5.97 11.20 1.97
CA LEU A 55 4.89 11.86 2.71
C LEU A 55 4.24 12.98 1.92
N VAL A 56 5.02 13.81 1.22
CA VAL A 56 4.49 14.88 0.36
C VAL A 56 3.61 14.30 -0.73
N ARG A 57 4.04 13.21 -1.37
CA ARG A 57 3.27 12.50 -2.41
C ARG A 57 1.91 11.98 -1.94
N LEU A 58 1.71 11.79 -0.65
CA LEU A 58 0.39 11.37 -0.11
C LEU A 58 -0.67 12.46 -0.20
N LYS A 59 -0.26 13.72 -0.39
CA LYS A 59 -1.16 14.87 -0.34
C LYS A 59 -1.01 15.82 -1.52
N PHE A 60 0.12 15.77 -2.22
CA PHE A 60 0.45 16.70 -3.29
C PHE A 60 1.10 15.98 -4.48
N PRO A 61 0.76 16.36 -5.74
CA PRO A 61 -0.33 17.26 -6.15
C PRO A 61 -1.70 16.55 -6.15
N PHE A 62 -2.79 17.31 -6.38
CA PHE A 62 -4.15 16.80 -6.64
C PHE A 62 -4.67 15.77 -5.62
N SER A 63 -4.49 16.02 -4.33
CA SER A 63 -4.82 15.12 -3.21
C SER A 63 -3.85 13.95 -3.04
N GLY A 64 -2.80 13.91 -3.83
CA GLY A 64 -1.69 12.98 -3.70
C GLY A 64 -1.90 11.62 -4.39
N PHE A 65 -0.77 10.92 -4.56
CA PHE A 65 -0.74 9.58 -5.10
C PHE A 65 0.31 8.72 -4.37
N GLY A 66 -0.13 7.98 -3.36
CA GLY A 66 0.76 7.23 -2.46
C GLY A 66 1.17 5.84 -2.94
N TRP A 67 0.96 5.50 -4.22
CA TRP A 67 1.29 4.18 -4.76
C TRP A 67 2.79 3.92 -4.82
N GLY A 68 3.19 2.68 -4.56
CA GLY A 68 4.59 2.27 -4.71
C GLY A 68 5.54 2.79 -3.64
N ARG A 69 5.08 2.99 -2.41
CA ARG A 69 5.95 3.34 -1.28
C ARG A 69 6.82 2.15 -0.89
N ILE A 70 8.10 2.41 -0.65
CA ILE A 70 9.10 1.37 -0.32
C ILE A 70 8.74 0.60 0.96
N GLY A 71 8.15 1.29 1.96
CA GLY A 71 7.74 0.64 3.19
C GLY A 71 6.80 -0.55 2.98
N PHE A 72 5.91 -0.52 1.98
CA PHE A 72 4.98 -1.62 1.69
C PHE A 72 5.66 -2.87 1.11
N THR A 73 6.85 -2.75 0.54
CA THR A 73 7.55 -3.88 -0.08
C THR A 73 8.38 -4.68 0.91
N GLN A 74 8.44 -4.25 2.17
CA GLN A 74 9.29 -4.88 3.16
C GLN A 74 8.65 -6.13 3.75
N LEU A 75 9.36 -7.25 3.63
CA LEU A 75 9.01 -8.52 4.24
C LEU A 75 9.81 -8.72 5.55
N ALA A 76 9.55 -9.85 6.24
CA ALA A 76 10.36 -10.20 7.41
C ALA A 76 11.87 -10.27 7.03
N PRO A 77 12.76 -9.79 7.91
CA PRO A 77 12.50 -9.34 9.28
C PRO A 77 12.12 -7.86 9.42
N LEU A 78 12.28 -7.03 8.39
CA LEU A 78 12.05 -5.57 8.49
C LEU A 78 10.57 -5.24 8.76
N SER A 79 9.64 -6.05 8.26
CA SER A 79 8.20 -5.84 8.50
C SER A 79 7.81 -5.87 9.98
N SER A 80 8.60 -6.50 10.86
CA SER A 80 8.36 -6.47 12.31
C SER A 80 8.45 -5.07 12.94
N LEU A 81 9.03 -4.11 12.22
CA LEU A 81 9.13 -2.73 12.63
C LEU A 81 7.86 -1.89 12.35
N TYR A 82 6.90 -2.42 11.59
CA TYR A 82 5.65 -1.70 11.26
C TYR A 82 4.90 -1.15 12.48
N PRO A 83 4.69 -1.94 13.55
CA PRO A 83 3.91 -1.46 14.69
C PRO A 83 4.52 -0.24 15.40
N VAL A 84 5.84 -0.04 15.28
CA VAL A 84 6.57 1.05 15.94
C VAL A 84 6.75 2.24 15.00
N PHE A 85 7.18 2.00 13.76
CA PHE A 85 7.62 3.05 12.86
C PHE A 85 6.60 3.41 11.78
N GLY A 86 5.59 2.57 11.57
CA GLY A 86 4.67 2.71 10.46
C GLY A 86 5.38 2.59 9.11
N ILE A 87 4.64 2.83 8.03
CA ILE A 87 5.15 2.68 6.66
C ILE A 87 6.25 3.69 6.33
N THR A 88 6.09 4.95 6.74
CA THR A 88 7.08 6.01 6.48
C THR A 88 8.38 5.76 7.22
N GLY A 89 8.29 5.33 8.48
CA GLY A 89 9.49 4.97 9.25
C GLY A 89 10.18 3.76 8.65
N LEU A 90 9.44 2.80 8.12
CA LEU A 90 10.02 1.64 7.46
C LEU A 90 10.70 2.00 6.13
N THR A 91 10.13 2.93 5.35
CA THR A 91 10.83 3.52 4.20
C THR A 91 12.15 4.15 4.64
N PHE A 92 12.11 5.00 5.68
CA PHE A 92 13.33 5.62 6.22
C PHE A 92 14.38 4.58 6.61
N VAL A 93 14.02 3.58 7.41
CA VAL A 93 14.93 2.51 7.85
C VAL A 93 15.52 1.76 6.68
N THR A 94 14.73 1.42 5.68
CA THR A 94 15.20 0.69 4.48
C THR A 94 16.23 1.51 3.70
N ILE A 95 15.92 2.78 3.42
CA ILE A 95 16.85 3.67 2.70
C ILE A 95 18.09 3.96 3.55
N PHE A 96 17.92 4.14 4.86
CA PHE A 96 19.04 4.38 5.79
C PHE A 96 19.99 3.17 5.87
N LEU A 97 19.47 1.96 5.90
CA LEU A 97 20.27 0.75 5.83
C LEU A 97 21.05 0.68 4.52
N ALA A 98 20.41 0.91 3.38
CA ALA A 98 21.03 0.88 2.06
C ALA A 98 22.12 1.96 1.91
N THR A 99 21.84 3.20 2.35
CA THR A 99 22.79 4.31 2.24
C THR A 99 23.94 4.19 3.24
N SER A 100 23.69 3.71 4.46
CA SER A 100 24.75 3.48 5.45
C SER A 100 25.74 2.40 5.03
N ALA A 101 25.30 1.43 4.22
CA ALA A 101 26.20 0.42 3.64
C ALA A 101 27.30 1.03 2.71
N LEU A 102 27.05 2.23 2.18
CA LEU A 102 28.02 2.98 1.37
C LEU A 102 29.02 3.80 2.23
N THR A 103 28.85 3.84 3.54
CA THR A 103 29.72 4.56 4.48
C THR A 103 30.94 3.72 4.88
N LYS A 104 31.71 4.20 5.86
CA LYS A 104 32.83 3.43 6.42
C LYS A 104 32.34 2.11 7.02
N LYS A 105 33.03 0.99 6.79
CA LYS A 105 32.63 -0.35 7.25
C LYS A 105 32.22 -0.43 8.72
N ARG A 106 32.90 0.29 9.61
CA ARG A 106 32.55 0.35 11.06
C ARG A 106 31.18 0.98 11.30
N VAL A 107 30.84 2.05 10.58
CA VAL A 107 29.56 2.73 10.68
C VAL A 107 28.44 1.84 10.12
N ALA A 108 28.66 1.26 8.96
CA ALA A 108 27.72 0.31 8.36
C ALA A 108 27.44 -0.88 9.30
N ALA A 109 28.46 -1.44 9.92
CA ALA A 109 28.31 -2.55 10.88
C ALA A 109 27.52 -2.12 12.13
N LEU A 110 27.80 -0.94 12.70
CA LEU A 110 27.05 -0.42 13.85
C LEU A 110 25.56 -0.22 13.53
N VAL A 111 25.26 0.35 12.36
CA VAL A 111 23.85 0.52 11.90
C VAL A 111 23.17 -0.83 11.75
N ALA A 112 23.81 -1.79 11.12
CA ALA A 112 23.26 -3.13 10.93
C ALA A 112 23.00 -3.85 12.27
N ILE A 113 23.93 -3.76 13.22
CA ILE A 113 23.80 -4.34 14.57
C ILE A 113 22.63 -3.67 15.33
N THR A 114 22.55 -2.34 15.29
CA THR A 114 21.47 -1.59 15.96
C THR A 114 20.09 -1.97 15.40
N LEU A 115 19.98 -2.05 14.07
CA LEU A 115 18.73 -2.47 13.43
C LEU A 115 18.38 -3.94 13.73
N PHE A 116 19.37 -4.83 13.73
CA PHE A 116 19.15 -6.22 14.12
C PHE A 116 18.58 -6.31 15.55
N PHE A 117 19.19 -5.58 16.49
CA PHE A 117 18.73 -5.56 17.87
C PHE A 117 17.30 -4.99 17.99
N LEU A 118 17.01 -3.91 17.26
CA LEU A 118 15.68 -3.32 17.21
C LEU A 118 14.63 -4.29 16.67
N ILE A 119 14.96 -5.04 15.61
CA ILE A 119 14.09 -6.08 15.05
C ILE A 119 13.82 -7.19 16.08
N VAL A 120 14.86 -7.66 16.77
CA VAL A 120 14.69 -8.68 17.81
C VAL A 120 13.78 -8.18 18.93
N VAL A 121 14.02 -6.95 19.42
CA VAL A 121 13.19 -6.36 20.47
C VAL A 121 11.75 -6.22 20.03
N THR A 122 11.48 -5.64 18.85
CA THR A 122 10.12 -5.47 18.36
C THR A 122 9.42 -6.81 18.14
N ASN A 123 10.11 -7.79 17.60
CA ASN A 123 9.57 -9.14 17.40
C ASN A 123 9.18 -9.80 18.73
N THR A 124 10.02 -9.66 19.75
CA THR A 124 9.74 -10.21 21.08
C THR A 124 8.50 -9.55 21.71
N PHE A 125 8.36 -8.23 21.59
CA PHE A 125 7.24 -7.51 22.19
C PHE A 125 5.92 -7.71 21.44
N TYR A 126 5.94 -7.87 20.11
CA TYR A 126 4.72 -7.94 19.30
C TYR A 126 4.29 -9.37 18.99
N ASN A 127 5.21 -10.30 18.74
CA ASN A 127 4.86 -11.70 18.48
C ASN A 127 4.54 -12.51 19.76
N GLY A 128 4.87 -11.99 20.95
CA GLY A 128 4.49 -12.60 22.22
C GLY A 128 3.03 -12.37 22.64
N ARG A 129 2.26 -11.59 21.88
CA ARG A 129 0.84 -11.38 22.12
C ARG A 129 0.06 -12.45 21.40
N THR A 130 -0.39 -13.46 22.12
CA THR A 130 -1.41 -14.38 21.62
C THR A 130 -2.70 -13.58 21.37
N PRO A 131 -3.28 -13.61 20.18
CA PRO A 131 -4.59 -12.99 19.96
C PRO A 131 -5.61 -13.67 20.87
N ALA A 132 -6.37 -12.88 21.62
CA ALA A 132 -7.40 -13.38 22.49
C ALA A 132 -8.53 -14.06 21.71
N GLN A 133 -8.73 -13.68 20.48
CA GLN A 133 -9.75 -14.22 19.57
C GLN A 133 -9.31 -14.02 18.12
N SER A 134 -9.51 -14.99 17.28
CA SER A 134 -9.32 -14.90 15.83
C SER A 134 -10.67 -14.79 15.14
N ILE A 135 -10.75 -13.95 14.11
CA ILE A 135 -11.89 -13.85 13.19
C ILE A 135 -11.44 -14.25 11.79
N SER A 136 -12.31 -14.92 11.07
CA SER A 136 -12.08 -15.29 9.67
C SER A 136 -12.63 -14.20 8.77
N ILE A 137 -11.78 -13.58 7.95
CA ILE A 137 -12.16 -12.47 7.07
C ILE A 137 -11.94 -12.88 5.62
N ALA A 138 -12.94 -12.65 4.77
CA ALA A 138 -12.81 -12.79 3.33
C ALA A 138 -12.82 -11.42 2.65
N ALA A 139 -11.77 -11.13 1.88
CA ALA A 139 -11.78 -10.02 0.93
C ALA A 139 -12.31 -10.54 -0.41
N VAL A 140 -13.48 -10.07 -0.84
CA VAL A 140 -14.16 -10.56 -2.03
C VAL A 140 -14.00 -9.55 -3.17
N GLN A 141 -13.46 -10.02 -4.30
CA GLN A 141 -13.31 -9.24 -5.54
C GLN A 141 -14.17 -9.88 -6.63
N GLY A 142 -15.30 -9.27 -6.96
CA GLY A 142 -16.19 -9.73 -8.04
C GLY A 142 -15.68 -9.40 -9.43
N GLY A 143 -14.78 -8.42 -9.54
CA GLY A 143 -14.26 -7.96 -10.82
C GLY A 143 -15.25 -7.11 -11.64
N VAL A 144 -14.85 -6.76 -12.86
CA VAL A 144 -15.63 -5.95 -13.79
C VAL A 144 -15.67 -6.61 -15.18
N ASP A 145 -16.73 -6.35 -15.94
CA ASP A 145 -16.90 -6.96 -17.27
C ASP A 145 -15.92 -6.40 -18.30
N ARG A 146 -15.56 -5.14 -18.18
CA ARG A 146 -14.70 -4.42 -19.11
C ARG A 146 -13.66 -3.60 -18.40
N LEU A 147 -12.48 -3.48 -19.00
CA LEU A 147 -11.44 -2.56 -18.58
C LEU A 147 -11.73 -1.15 -19.11
N GLY A 148 -11.25 -0.14 -18.40
CA GLY A 148 -11.37 1.25 -18.80
C GLY A 148 -12.52 1.97 -18.10
N LEU A 149 -12.90 3.15 -18.62
CA LEU A 149 -13.88 4.02 -18.00
C LEU A 149 -15.34 3.53 -18.15
N ASP A 150 -15.58 2.53 -19.01
CA ASP A 150 -16.91 1.96 -19.26
C ASP A 150 -17.20 0.70 -18.42
N PHE A 151 -16.50 0.53 -17.31
CA PHE A 151 -16.61 -0.66 -16.45
C PHE A 151 -18.03 -0.87 -15.89
N ASN A 152 -18.82 0.19 -15.74
CA ASN A 152 -20.19 0.20 -15.21
C ASN A 152 -21.26 0.41 -16.29
N SER A 153 -20.96 0.14 -17.57
CA SER A 153 -21.89 0.33 -18.68
C SER A 153 -23.14 -0.56 -18.60
N ARG A 154 -23.11 -1.66 -17.84
CA ARG A 154 -24.22 -2.56 -17.58
C ARG A 154 -24.60 -2.48 -16.10
N ALA A 155 -25.78 -1.93 -15.83
CA ALA A 155 -26.31 -1.81 -14.46
C ALA A 155 -26.38 -3.18 -13.76
N PHE A 156 -26.09 -3.19 -12.46
CA PHE A 156 -26.02 -4.37 -11.59
C PHE A 156 -24.87 -5.35 -11.87
N SER A 157 -24.12 -5.21 -12.94
CA SER A 157 -23.13 -6.23 -13.32
C SER A 157 -22.00 -6.37 -12.29
N VAL A 158 -21.58 -5.29 -11.69
CA VAL A 158 -20.52 -5.29 -10.66
C VAL A 158 -21.07 -5.82 -9.34
N LEU A 159 -22.26 -5.34 -8.93
CA LEU A 159 -22.95 -5.79 -7.72
C LEU A 159 -23.23 -7.29 -7.74
N ASP A 160 -23.87 -7.80 -8.83
CA ASP A 160 -24.21 -9.22 -8.98
C ASP A 160 -22.99 -10.15 -8.81
N ARG A 161 -21.85 -9.74 -9.33
CA ARG A 161 -20.61 -10.52 -9.20
C ARG A 161 -20.12 -10.57 -7.75
N HIS A 162 -20.13 -9.44 -7.03
CA HIS A 162 -19.75 -9.42 -5.63
C HIS A 162 -20.70 -10.23 -4.77
N ILE A 163 -22.02 -10.17 -5.04
CA ILE A 163 -23.04 -11.00 -4.41
C ILE A 163 -22.77 -12.49 -4.70
N SER A 164 -22.56 -12.83 -5.96
CA SER A 164 -22.34 -14.22 -6.38
C SER A 164 -21.10 -14.84 -5.71
N GLU A 165 -19.99 -14.12 -5.68
CA GLU A 165 -18.78 -14.59 -5.00
C GLU A 165 -18.94 -14.66 -3.49
N THR A 166 -19.67 -13.71 -2.88
CA THR A 166 -19.97 -13.73 -1.45
C THR A 166 -20.79 -14.94 -1.06
N LYS A 167 -21.83 -15.28 -1.83
CA LYS A 167 -22.67 -16.48 -1.58
C LYS A 167 -21.88 -17.79 -1.47
N ARG A 168 -20.74 -17.90 -2.15
CA ARG A 168 -19.86 -19.10 -2.07
C ARG A 168 -19.13 -19.20 -0.72
N LEU A 169 -19.04 -18.10 0.02
CA LEU A 169 -18.30 -17.98 1.27
C LEU A 169 -19.19 -17.93 2.50
N MET A 170 -20.52 -17.91 2.32
CA MET A 170 -21.47 -17.83 3.42
C MET A 170 -21.28 -19.00 4.40
N ASN A 171 -21.42 -18.71 5.68
CA ASN A 171 -21.17 -19.64 6.78
C ASN A 171 -19.72 -20.17 6.90
N LYS A 172 -18.76 -19.61 6.15
CA LYS A 172 -17.34 -20.00 6.20
C LYS A 172 -16.46 -18.93 6.82
N VAL A 173 -16.96 -17.70 6.92
CA VAL A 173 -16.22 -16.53 7.40
C VAL A 173 -17.09 -15.68 8.31
N ASP A 174 -16.43 -14.95 9.23
CA ASP A 174 -17.12 -14.08 10.18
C ASP A 174 -17.37 -12.68 9.60
N LEU A 175 -16.58 -12.26 8.62
CA LEU A 175 -16.66 -10.95 7.99
C LEU A 175 -16.31 -11.04 6.51
N VAL A 176 -17.12 -10.38 5.68
CA VAL A 176 -16.83 -10.17 4.25
C VAL A 176 -16.54 -8.69 4.01
N VAL A 177 -15.45 -8.40 3.29
CA VAL A 177 -15.04 -7.06 2.91
C VAL A 177 -15.03 -6.96 1.39
N TRP A 178 -15.80 -6.02 0.86
CA TRP A 178 -15.80 -5.67 -0.56
C TRP A 178 -14.88 -4.47 -0.82
N PRO A 179 -14.27 -4.36 -2.01
CA PRO A 179 -13.43 -3.23 -2.38
C PRO A 179 -14.28 -1.98 -2.68
N GLU A 180 -13.61 -0.84 -2.85
CA GLU A 180 -14.20 0.37 -3.40
C GLU A 180 -14.82 0.07 -4.78
N ASN A 181 -15.93 0.71 -5.08
CA ASN A 181 -16.70 0.50 -6.32
C ASN A 181 -17.19 -0.94 -6.53
N SER A 182 -17.48 -1.65 -5.46
CA SER A 182 -18.07 -2.99 -5.49
C SER A 182 -19.54 -3.03 -5.93
N SER A 183 -20.16 -1.88 -6.03
CA SER A 183 -21.52 -1.71 -6.57
C SER A 183 -21.54 -0.58 -7.59
N ASP A 184 -22.11 -0.84 -8.74
CA ASP A 184 -22.39 0.12 -9.81
C ASP A 184 -23.76 0.82 -9.64
N ILE A 185 -24.50 0.44 -8.60
CA ILE A 185 -25.77 1.03 -8.20
C ILE A 185 -25.68 1.47 -6.74
N ASP A 186 -26.22 2.66 -6.42
CA ASP A 186 -26.29 3.15 -5.05
C ASP A 186 -27.25 2.29 -4.20
N PRO A 187 -26.75 1.46 -3.28
CA PRO A 187 -27.58 0.53 -2.51
C PRO A 187 -28.44 1.25 -1.44
N ILE A 188 -28.21 2.54 -1.18
CA ILE A 188 -29.01 3.32 -0.25
C ILE A 188 -30.26 3.85 -0.97
N ARG A 189 -30.13 4.24 -2.24
CA ARG A 189 -31.20 4.85 -3.03
C ARG A 189 -31.99 3.84 -3.87
N ASN A 190 -31.38 2.71 -4.20
CA ASN A 190 -32.02 1.65 -4.99
C ASN A 190 -32.48 0.51 -4.09
N SER A 191 -33.78 0.32 -3.98
CA SER A 191 -34.39 -0.69 -3.11
C SER A 191 -34.04 -2.14 -3.52
N THR A 192 -33.87 -2.41 -4.80
CA THR A 192 -33.47 -3.75 -5.28
C THR A 192 -32.06 -4.09 -4.85
N ALA A 193 -31.10 -3.18 -5.10
CA ALA A 193 -29.72 -3.36 -4.67
C ALA A 193 -29.61 -3.51 -3.14
N HIS A 194 -30.40 -2.73 -2.40
CA HIS A 194 -30.47 -2.83 -0.93
C HIS A 194 -30.93 -4.23 -0.49
N GLN A 195 -32.06 -4.71 -1.05
CA GLN A 195 -32.63 -6.01 -0.69
C GLN A 195 -31.68 -7.18 -1.02
N GLU A 196 -30.99 -7.11 -2.16
CA GLU A 196 -30.02 -8.13 -2.54
C GLU A 196 -28.84 -8.21 -1.57
N ILE A 197 -28.33 -7.06 -1.12
CA ILE A 197 -27.25 -7.01 -0.12
C ILE A 197 -27.76 -7.46 1.25
N GLU A 198 -28.95 -7.01 1.67
CA GLU A 198 -29.56 -7.47 2.94
C GLU A 198 -29.82 -8.99 2.94
N GLY A 199 -30.17 -9.54 1.78
CA GLY A 199 -30.35 -11.00 1.65
C GLY A 199 -29.11 -11.78 2.01
N LEU A 200 -27.90 -11.26 1.72
CA LEU A 200 -26.64 -11.89 2.10
C LEU A 200 -26.39 -11.91 3.61
N ILE A 201 -26.94 -10.96 4.36
CA ILE A 201 -26.68 -10.83 5.81
C ILE A 201 -27.64 -11.72 6.62
N LYS A 202 -28.77 -12.07 6.04
CA LYS A 202 -29.86 -12.82 6.72
C LYS A 202 -29.77 -14.33 6.50
N GLU A 203 -29.00 -14.79 5.57
CA GLU A 203 -28.69 -16.21 5.33
C GLU A 203 -27.46 -16.65 6.11
#